data_ab0f31301dca3dc07ac6e7f8a8eb53e5
#
_entry.id   ab0f31301dca3dc07ac6e7f8a8eb53e5
#
_cell.length_a   1.000
_cell.length_b   1.000
_cell.length_c   1.000
_cell.angle_alpha   90.00
_cell.angle_beta   90.00
_cell.angle_gamma   90.00
#
_symmetry.space_group_name_H-M   'P 1'
#
loop_
_entity.id
_entity.type
_entity.pdbx_description
1 polymer ?
#
loop_
_entity_poly.entity_id
_entity_poly.type
_entity_poly.pdbx_seq_one_letter_code
_entity_poly.pdbx_strand_id
1 'polypeptide(L)'
;MMLSRIADAMFWIGRYVERADQTARILGVSLQSITEDAPLDPVDSCAGVYGIFGVTDVPAEDLTVQRVLERLVTDRANPSSVAGALQAARENARGVREALSTEVWESLNTATLGMPRVVRPSRMHGAFQFAKDRCAMVNGLLDASMTRDEAWLFLRVGQLLERVDMLARNLQAHDLSDTSDAATVLLLRSCSAHEAYIRSYRGRVRVSGAIEFLLLDSIFPRSAAYCLSEIDEALETLAKLHGNSFDRLGTAEPGRRIVGRALASLRFRQLEDITEDFEDEMEQLQRVTGAVTRSLGTTYFHPAA
;
A
#
# COMPACT_ATOMS: atom_id res chain seq x y z
N MET A 1 25.41 -10.16 8.68
CA MET A 1 24.01 -10.67 8.82
C MET A 1 23.33 -9.82 9.88
N MET A 2 22.26 -9.15 9.50
CA MET A 2 21.47 -8.30 10.41
C MET A 2 20.69 -9.15 11.43
N LEU A 3 20.40 -8.59 12.60
CA LEU A 3 19.54 -9.26 13.58
C LEU A 3 18.11 -9.38 13.03
N SER A 4 17.51 -10.57 13.13
CA SER A 4 16.14 -10.85 12.65
C SER A 4 15.11 -9.84 13.17
N ARG A 5 15.24 -9.40 14.42
CA ARG A 5 14.39 -8.35 15.01
C ARG A 5 14.46 -7.02 14.24
N ILE A 6 15.64 -6.63 13.75
CA ILE A 6 15.80 -5.39 12.98
C ILE A 6 15.16 -5.54 11.60
N ALA A 7 15.39 -6.69 10.94
CA ALA A 7 14.78 -7.03 9.66
C ALA A 7 13.24 -6.95 9.72
N ASP A 8 12.65 -7.61 10.71
CA ASP A 8 11.21 -7.61 10.95
C ASP A 8 10.67 -6.19 11.20
N ALA A 9 11.30 -5.45 12.12
CA ALA A 9 10.86 -4.09 12.43
C ALA A 9 10.96 -3.14 11.21
N MET A 10 12.03 -3.22 10.42
CA MET A 10 12.20 -2.39 9.22
C MET A 10 11.15 -2.72 8.16
N PHE A 11 10.87 -4.00 7.93
CA PHE A 11 9.80 -4.44 7.04
C PHE A 11 8.44 -3.86 7.46
N TRP A 12 8.09 -3.95 8.74
CA TRP A 12 6.81 -3.43 9.23
C TRP A 12 6.75 -1.90 9.26
N ILE A 13 7.87 -1.20 9.47
CA ILE A 13 7.90 0.27 9.31
C ILE A 13 7.51 0.63 7.88
N GLY A 14 8.10 -0.02 6.87
CA GLY A 14 7.75 0.19 5.47
C GLY A 14 6.26 -0.06 5.19
N ARG A 15 5.74 -1.21 5.68
CA ARG A 15 4.32 -1.55 5.56
C ARG A 15 3.40 -0.48 6.17
N TYR A 16 3.65 -0.09 7.40
CA TYR A 16 2.75 0.80 8.14
C TYR A 16 2.80 2.26 7.65
N VAL A 17 3.95 2.77 7.25
CA VAL A 17 4.05 4.12 6.65
C VAL A 17 3.30 4.18 5.32
N GLU A 18 3.46 3.18 4.46
CA GLU A 18 2.74 3.09 3.18
C GLU A 18 1.24 2.91 3.41
N ARG A 19 0.83 2.07 4.38
CA ARG A 19 -0.59 1.89 4.76
C ARG A 19 -1.23 3.20 5.18
N ALA A 20 -0.58 3.97 6.05
CA ALA A 20 -1.09 5.26 6.48
C ALA A 20 -1.27 6.24 5.31
N ASP A 21 -0.29 6.29 4.39
CA ASP A 21 -0.37 7.11 3.18
C ASP A 21 -1.53 6.69 2.27
N GLN A 22 -1.61 5.40 1.94
CA GLN A 22 -2.64 4.86 1.04
C GLN A 22 -4.04 5.01 1.65
N THR A 23 -4.21 4.68 2.93
CA THR A 23 -5.48 4.86 3.63
C THR A 23 -5.94 6.32 3.59
N ALA A 24 -5.04 7.28 3.87
CA ALA A 24 -5.38 8.70 3.80
C ALA A 24 -5.73 9.17 2.38
N ARG A 25 -5.10 8.59 1.34
CA ARG A 25 -5.40 8.91 -0.07
C ARG A 25 -6.76 8.38 -0.49
N ILE A 26 -7.01 7.10 -0.25
CA ILE A 26 -8.27 6.44 -0.61
C ILE A 26 -9.43 7.14 0.09
N LEU A 27 -9.35 7.29 1.42
CA LEU A 27 -10.39 7.98 2.19
C LEU A 27 -10.57 9.44 1.76
N GLY A 28 -9.47 10.14 1.46
CA GLY A 28 -9.52 11.53 1.00
C GLY A 28 -10.32 11.70 -0.28
N VAL A 29 -10.17 10.79 -1.23
CA VAL A 29 -10.93 10.81 -2.49
C VAL A 29 -12.35 10.31 -2.29
N SER A 30 -12.55 9.14 -1.66
CA SER A 30 -13.87 8.53 -1.51
C SER A 30 -14.82 9.36 -0.64
N LEU A 31 -14.35 9.89 0.51
CA LEU A 31 -15.21 10.69 1.39
C LEU A 31 -15.47 12.10 0.85
N GLN A 32 -14.56 12.65 0.04
CA GLN A 32 -14.81 13.91 -0.64
C GLN A 32 -15.92 13.75 -1.68
N SER A 33 -15.88 12.70 -2.48
CA SER A 33 -16.93 12.38 -3.44
C SER A 33 -18.30 12.23 -2.77
N ILE A 34 -18.39 11.52 -1.64
CA ILE A 34 -19.66 11.38 -0.89
C ILE A 34 -20.21 12.75 -0.43
N THR A 35 -19.36 13.70 -0.12
CA THR A 35 -19.80 15.01 0.40
C THR A 35 -20.07 16.04 -0.67
N GLU A 36 -19.51 15.90 -1.87
CA GLU A 36 -19.62 16.87 -2.98
C GLU A 36 -20.62 16.42 -4.05
N ASP A 37 -20.76 15.10 -4.29
CA ASP A 37 -21.62 14.53 -5.32
C ASP A 37 -22.94 14.02 -4.72
N ALA A 38 -23.98 14.81 -4.83
CA ALA A 38 -25.31 14.54 -4.29
C ALA A 38 -26.07 13.28 -4.80
N PRO A 39 -25.74 12.59 -5.90
CA PRO A 39 -26.51 11.44 -6.36
C PRO A 39 -26.09 10.09 -5.72
N LEU A 40 -24.98 10.00 -5.01
CA LEU A 40 -24.54 8.73 -4.38
C LEU A 40 -25.24 8.54 -3.01
N ASP A 41 -25.75 7.33 -2.76
CA ASP A 41 -26.24 6.98 -1.43
C ASP A 41 -25.04 6.96 -0.45
N PRO A 42 -25.05 7.81 0.59
CA PRO A 42 -23.95 7.84 1.57
C PRO A 42 -23.73 6.50 2.29
N VAL A 43 -24.78 5.69 2.44
CA VAL A 43 -24.71 4.38 3.12
C VAL A 43 -23.94 3.40 2.26
N ASP A 44 -24.32 3.26 0.99
CA ASP A 44 -23.65 2.36 0.04
C ASP A 44 -22.18 2.78 -0.18
N SER A 45 -21.95 4.09 -0.27
CA SER A 45 -20.60 4.64 -0.42
C SER A 45 -19.72 4.35 0.80
N CYS A 46 -20.26 4.48 2.03
CA CYS A 46 -19.53 4.12 3.25
C CYS A 46 -19.29 2.59 3.33
N ALA A 47 -20.24 1.78 2.91
CA ALA A 47 -20.07 0.32 2.84
C ALA A 47 -18.94 -0.06 1.86
N GLY A 48 -18.91 0.56 0.67
CA GLY A 48 -17.83 0.39 -0.30
C GLY A 48 -16.46 0.77 0.28
N VAL A 49 -16.37 1.89 0.98
CA VAL A 49 -15.14 2.31 1.68
C VAL A 49 -14.70 1.25 2.69
N TYR A 50 -15.60 0.74 3.53
CA TYR A 50 -15.26 -0.33 4.47
C TYR A 50 -14.78 -1.60 3.77
N GLY A 51 -15.39 -1.96 2.63
CA GLY A 51 -15.00 -3.10 1.81
C GLY A 51 -13.54 -3.05 1.34
N ILE A 52 -13.04 -1.87 0.93
CA ILE A 52 -11.62 -1.68 0.54
C ILE A 52 -10.67 -2.10 1.68
N PHE A 53 -11.05 -1.85 2.92
CA PHE A 53 -10.24 -2.17 4.10
C PHE A 53 -10.56 -3.55 4.70
N GLY A 54 -11.37 -4.38 4.01
CA GLY A 54 -11.75 -5.71 4.45
C GLY A 54 -12.63 -5.72 5.70
N VAL A 55 -13.38 -4.65 5.94
CA VAL A 55 -14.32 -4.55 7.04
C VAL A 55 -15.70 -4.95 6.52
N THR A 56 -16.17 -6.11 6.95
CA THR A 56 -17.48 -6.67 6.63
C THR A 56 -18.44 -6.55 7.81
N ASP A 57 -19.71 -6.80 7.58
CA ASP A 57 -20.76 -6.87 8.62
C ASP A 57 -20.86 -5.59 9.48
N VAL A 58 -20.73 -4.42 8.82
CA VAL A 58 -20.89 -3.13 9.48
C VAL A 58 -22.38 -2.83 9.69
N PRO A 59 -22.85 -2.57 10.93
CA PRO A 59 -24.23 -2.18 11.19
C PRO A 59 -24.64 -0.93 10.41
N ALA A 60 -25.89 -0.85 9.97
CA ALA A 60 -26.38 0.27 9.16
C ALA A 60 -26.20 1.63 9.85
N GLU A 61 -26.32 1.70 11.19
CA GLU A 61 -26.09 2.89 11.99
C GLU A 61 -24.63 3.35 11.99
N ASP A 62 -23.69 2.48 11.67
CA ASP A 62 -22.26 2.78 11.57
C ASP A 62 -21.80 3.12 10.13
N LEU A 63 -22.70 3.00 9.14
CA LEU A 63 -22.43 3.38 7.75
C LEU A 63 -22.57 4.90 7.56
N THR A 64 -21.75 5.65 8.29
CA THR A 64 -21.71 7.11 8.23
C THR A 64 -20.28 7.62 8.07
N VAL A 65 -20.10 8.77 7.40
CA VAL A 65 -18.78 9.40 7.23
C VAL A 65 -18.09 9.60 8.59
N GLN A 66 -18.82 9.98 9.64
CA GLN A 66 -18.25 10.16 10.97
C GLN A 66 -17.67 8.84 11.53
N ARG A 67 -18.38 7.72 11.39
CA ARG A 67 -17.90 6.40 11.83
C ARG A 67 -16.72 5.89 11.01
N VAL A 68 -16.73 6.12 9.71
CA VAL A 68 -15.56 5.85 8.86
C VAL A 68 -14.32 6.61 9.36
N LEU A 69 -14.47 7.91 9.66
CA LEU A 69 -13.38 8.73 10.20
C LEU A 69 -12.90 8.23 11.57
N GLU A 70 -13.80 7.84 12.45
CA GLU A 70 -13.44 7.28 13.76
C GLU A 70 -12.64 5.99 13.60
N ARG A 71 -13.12 5.03 12.79
CA ARG A 71 -12.57 3.69 12.67
C ARG A 71 -11.32 3.61 11.79
N LEU A 72 -11.28 4.37 10.68
CA LEU A 72 -10.21 4.28 9.68
C LEU A 72 -9.22 5.45 9.70
N VAL A 73 -9.48 6.52 10.48
CA VAL A 73 -8.53 7.63 10.58
C VAL A 73 -7.96 7.77 11.99
N THR A 74 -8.80 7.77 13.04
CA THR A 74 -8.37 8.19 14.39
C THR A 74 -8.18 7.05 15.38
N ASP A 75 -8.66 5.85 15.09
CA ASP A 75 -8.51 4.67 15.96
C ASP A 75 -7.04 4.22 16.02
N ARG A 76 -6.36 4.52 17.12
CA ARG A 76 -4.94 4.17 17.32
C ARG A 76 -4.71 2.69 17.62
N ALA A 77 -5.74 1.95 18.02
CA ALA A 77 -5.65 0.52 18.28
C ALA A 77 -5.80 -0.32 17.00
N ASN A 78 -6.39 0.27 15.96
CA ASN A 78 -6.58 -0.37 14.67
C ASN A 78 -5.40 -0.09 13.72
N PRO A 79 -4.51 -1.05 13.45
CA PRO A 79 -3.36 -0.85 12.56
C PRO A 79 -3.74 -0.64 11.08
N SER A 80 -5.02 -0.80 10.72
CA SER A 80 -5.55 -0.46 9.40
C SER A 80 -6.00 1.01 9.31
N SER A 81 -6.13 1.71 10.44
CA SER A 81 -6.40 3.15 10.44
C SER A 81 -5.13 3.97 10.20
N VAL A 82 -5.28 5.22 9.75
CA VAL A 82 -4.16 6.14 9.56
C VAL A 82 -3.38 6.34 10.86
N ALA A 83 -4.06 6.64 11.96
CA ALA A 83 -3.42 6.89 13.26
C ALA A 83 -2.80 5.62 13.86
N GLY A 84 -3.46 4.48 13.71
CA GLY A 84 -2.96 3.19 14.20
C GLY A 84 -1.76 2.70 13.40
N ALA A 85 -1.76 2.86 12.07
CA ALA A 85 -0.61 2.53 11.24
C ALA A 85 0.62 3.39 11.59
N LEU A 86 0.45 4.71 11.75
CA LEU A 86 1.53 5.59 12.21
C LEU A 86 2.02 5.21 13.62
N GLN A 87 1.11 4.84 14.52
CA GLN A 87 1.47 4.36 15.85
C GLN A 87 2.29 3.07 15.77
N ALA A 88 1.88 2.10 14.95
CA ALA A 88 2.58 0.83 14.76
C ALA A 88 3.96 1.06 14.10
N ALA A 89 4.07 1.93 13.10
CA ALA A 89 5.37 2.31 12.50
C ALA A 89 6.32 2.89 13.57
N ARG A 90 5.82 3.81 14.40
CA ARG A 90 6.59 4.43 15.47
C ARG A 90 7.06 3.41 16.52
N GLU A 91 6.20 2.48 16.94
CA GLU A 91 6.58 1.46 17.93
C GLU A 91 7.65 0.51 17.37
N ASN A 92 7.56 0.10 16.11
CA ASN A 92 8.63 -0.65 15.44
C ASN A 92 9.94 0.15 15.39
N ALA A 93 9.88 1.42 14.98
CA ALA A 93 11.05 2.31 14.92
C ALA A 93 11.71 2.50 16.31
N ARG A 94 10.92 2.54 17.38
CA ARG A 94 11.44 2.64 18.75
C ARG A 94 12.34 1.47 19.11
N GLY A 95 12.02 0.28 18.63
CA GLY A 95 12.78 -0.95 18.88
C GLY A 95 14.08 -1.06 18.08
N VAL A 96 14.28 -0.22 17.05
CA VAL A 96 15.42 -0.32 16.10
C VAL A 96 16.05 1.04 15.79
N ARG A 97 16.09 1.93 16.79
CA ARG A 97 16.61 3.30 16.62
C ARG A 97 18.05 3.35 16.12
N GLU A 98 18.84 2.31 16.40
CA GLU A 98 20.21 2.14 15.91
C GLU A 98 20.31 1.96 14.40
N ALA A 99 19.22 1.55 13.74
CA ALA A 99 19.15 1.37 12.28
C ALA A 99 18.53 2.57 11.55
N LEU A 100 18.09 3.60 12.27
CA LEU A 100 17.40 4.76 11.72
C LEU A 100 18.15 6.05 12.05
N SER A 101 18.08 7.04 11.15
CA SER A 101 18.57 8.38 11.47
C SER A 101 17.66 9.07 12.51
N THR A 102 18.25 10.01 13.26
CA THR A 102 17.48 10.83 14.21
C THR A 102 16.34 11.56 13.53
N GLU A 103 16.54 12.06 12.32
CA GLU A 103 15.53 12.77 11.54
C GLU A 103 14.33 11.90 11.19
N VAL A 104 14.56 10.64 10.79
CA VAL A 104 13.48 9.66 10.52
C VAL A 104 12.69 9.40 11.79
N TRP A 105 13.37 9.16 12.93
CA TRP A 105 12.71 8.94 14.22
C TRP A 105 11.86 10.14 14.64
N GLU A 106 12.39 11.36 14.55
CA GLU A 106 11.66 12.59 14.88
C GLU A 106 10.47 12.83 13.96
N SER A 107 10.64 12.54 12.66
CA SER A 107 9.56 12.65 11.69
C SER A 107 8.41 11.68 11.98
N LEU A 108 8.71 10.42 12.33
CA LEU A 108 7.70 9.44 12.76
C LEU A 108 7.00 9.85 14.06
N ASN A 109 7.74 10.40 15.03
CA ASN A 109 7.13 10.95 16.25
C ASN A 109 6.18 12.10 15.91
N THR A 110 6.61 13.05 15.09
CA THR A 110 5.80 14.20 14.68
C THR A 110 4.55 13.75 13.94
N ALA A 111 4.68 12.79 13.01
CA ALA A 111 3.55 12.22 12.29
C ALA A 111 2.52 11.59 13.25
N THR A 112 3.00 10.75 14.17
CA THR A 112 2.13 10.00 15.10
C THR A 112 1.46 10.93 16.12
N LEU A 113 2.21 11.83 16.75
CA LEU A 113 1.71 12.69 17.80
C LEU A 113 0.84 13.83 17.25
N GLY A 114 1.11 14.28 16.03
CA GLY A 114 0.36 15.34 15.35
C GLY A 114 -0.97 14.89 14.76
N MET A 115 -1.22 13.56 14.62
CA MET A 115 -2.52 13.09 14.17
C MET A 115 -3.61 13.47 15.17
N PRO A 116 -4.70 14.12 14.72
CA PRO A 116 -5.80 14.51 15.59
C PRO A 116 -6.48 13.28 16.21
N ARG A 117 -6.94 13.41 17.44
CA ARG A 117 -7.69 12.35 18.16
C ARG A 117 -9.15 12.25 17.71
N VAL A 118 -9.68 13.33 17.16
CA VAL A 118 -11.04 13.41 16.65
C VAL A 118 -11.02 14.19 15.35
N VAL A 119 -11.64 13.66 14.32
CA VAL A 119 -11.82 14.32 13.03
C VAL A 119 -13.30 14.43 12.73
N ARG A 120 -13.76 15.65 12.45
CA ARG A 120 -15.13 15.89 11.98
C ARG A 120 -15.15 15.92 10.45
N PRO A 121 -16.25 15.57 9.79
CA PRO A 121 -16.36 15.62 8.32
C PRO A 121 -15.91 16.96 7.72
N SER A 122 -16.27 18.08 8.34
CA SER A 122 -15.88 19.43 7.89
C SER A 122 -14.38 19.73 7.98
N ARG A 123 -13.59 18.89 8.64
CA ARG A 123 -12.12 19.04 8.80
C ARG A 123 -11.32 17.83 8.32
N MET A 124 -11.98 16.86 7.68
CA MET A 124 -11.32 15.61 7.25
C MET A 124 -10.21 15.85 6.24
N HIS A 125 -10.40 16.79 5.30
CA HIS A 125 -9.39 17.12 4.30
C HIS A 125 -8.05 17.52 4.92
N GLY A 126 -8.07 18.35 5.96
CA GLY A 126 -6.85 18.75 6.69
C GLY A 126 -6.15 17.57 7.37
N ALA A 127 -6.90 16.62 7.92
CA ALA A 127 -6.34 15.41 8.53
C ALA A 127 -5.69 14.49 7.48
N PHE A 128 -6.33 14.28 6.34
CA PHE A 128 -5.77 13.50 5.25
C PHE A 128 -4.52 14.15 4.66
N GLN A 129 -4.55 15.47 4.45
CA GLN A 129 -3.38 16.19 3.92
C GLN A 129 -2.22 16.11 4.89
N PHE A 130 -2.47 16.32 6.20
CA PHE A 130 -1.44 16.15 7.23
C PHE A 130 -0.80 14.75 7.17
N ALA A 131 -1.61 13.69 7.12
CA ALA A 131 -1.09 12.31 7.06
C ALA A 131 -0.22 12.10 5.82
N LYS A 132 -0.70 12.49 4.64
CA LYS A 132 0.06 12.36 3.37
C LYS A 132 1.38 13.13 3.41
N ASP A 133 1.38 14.37 3.91
CA ASP A 133 2.60 15.19 4.00
C ASP A 133 3.62 14.57 4.97
N ARG A 134 3.14 14.03 6.11
CA ARG A 134 4.03 13.37 7.07
C ARG A 134 4.60 12.06 6.52
N CYS A 135 3.79 11.23 5.86
CA CYS A 135 4.28 10.00 5.21
C CYS A 135 5.28 10.32 4.10
N ALA A 136 5.01 11.34 3.28
CA ALA A 136 5.93 11.78 2.24
C ALA A 136 7.26 12.27 2.84
N MET A 137 7.23 13.00 3.94
CA MET A 137 8.44 13.45 4.65
C MET A 137 9.24 12.26 5.20
N VAL A 138 8.58 11.31 5.87
CA VAL A 138 9.25 10.10 6.37
C VAL A 138 9.91 9.33 5.23
N ASN A 139 9.19 9.10 4.13
CA ASN A 139 9.71 8.40 2.97
C ASN A 139 10.89 9.14 2.32
N GLY A 140 10.81 10.46 2.21
CA GLY A 140 11.91 11.29 1.70
C GLY A 140 13.18 11.22 2.58
N LEU A 141 13.02 11.25 3.90
CA LEU A 141 14.13 11.11 4.85
C LEU A 141 14.74 9.71 4.81
N LEU A 142 13.92 8.65 4.77
CA LEU A 142 14.39 7.27 4.60
C LEU A 142 15.21 7.14 3.32
N ASP A 143 14.73 7.71 2.22
CA ASP A 143 15.37 7.65 0.92
C ASP A 143 16.69 8.45 0.87
N ALA A 144 16.74 9.59 1.54
CA ALA A 144 17.89 10.49 1.56
C ALA A 144 18.99 10.10 2.56
N SER A 145 18.64 9.44 3.68
CA SER A 145 19.57 9.24 4.80
C SER A 145 19.93 7.79 5.10
N MET A 146 19.20 6.80 4.59
CA MET A 146 19.51 5.39 4.85
C MET A 146 20.56 4.84 3.87
N THR A 147 21.50 4.07 4.41
CA THR A 147 22.37 3.20 3.62
C THR A 147 21.52 2.15 2.90
N ARG A 148 21.89 1.82 1.66
CA ARG A 148 21.20 0.81 0.84
C ARG A 148 21.65 -0.62 1.22
N ASP A 149 21.53 -0.94 2.50
CA ASP A 149 21.88 -2.22 3.11
C ASP A 149 20.65 -3.14 3.32
N GLU A 150 20.81 -4.21 4.09
CA GLU A 150 19.73 -5.15 4.41
C GLU A 150 18.51 -4.45 5.04
N ALA A 151 18.75 -3.48 5.94
CA ALA A 151 17.68 -2.76 6.63
C ALA A 151 16.79 -2.00 5.66
N TRP A 152 17.43 -1.29 4.72
CA TRP A 152 16.71 -0.56 3.66
C TRP A 152 15.95 -1.50 2.74
N LEU A 153 16.53 -2.64 2.36
CA LEU A 153 15.88 -3.63 1.49
C LEU A 153 14.60 -4.19 2.14
N PHE A 154 14.64 -4.58 3.42
CA PHE A 154 13.44 -5.05 4.12
C PHE A 154 12.36 -3.96 4.23
N LEU A 155 12.75 -2.74 4.57
CA LEU A 155 11.83 -1.60 4.59
C LEU A 155 11.17 -1.38 3.21
N ARG A 156 11.98 -1.39 2.15
CA ARG A 156 11.50 -1.18 0.79
C ARG A 156 10.55 -2.30 0.34
N VAL A 157 10.88 -3.56 0.61
CA VAL A 157 10.00 -4.70 0.32
C VAL A 157 8.67 -4.56 1.08
N GLY A 158 8.71 -4.19 2.37
CA GLY A 158 7.49 -3.93 3.14
C GLY A 158 6.62 -2.84 2.51
N GLN A 159 7.22 -1.71 2.14
CA GLN A 159 6.53 -0.60 1.50
C GLN A 159 5.85 -1.02 0.17
N LEU A 160 6.59 -1.74 -0.68
CA LEU A 160 6.09 -2.14 -2.00
C LEU A 160 5.00 -3.22 -1.91
N LEU A 161 5.13 -4.18 -0.99
CA LEU A 161 4.09 -5.18 -0.75
C LEU A 161 2.79 -4.54 -0.27
N GLU A 162 2.87 -3.55 0.63
CA GLU A 162 1.68 -2.82 1.07
C GLU A 162 1.02 -2.08 -0.08
N ARG A 163 1.85 -1.49 -0.95
CA ARG A 163 1.38 -0.76 -2.13
C ARG A 163 0.61 -1.65 -3.09
N VAL A 164 1.11 -2.86 -3.37
CA VAL A 164 0.42 -3.86 -4.20
C VAL A 164 -0.89 -4.31 -3.55
N ASP A 165 -0.86 -4.62 -2.24
CA ASP A 165 -2.05 -5.06 -1.51
C ASP A 165 -3.17 -4.00 -1.53
N MET A 166 -2.83 -2.76 -1.21
CA MET A 166 -3.79 -1.66 -1.20
C MET A 166 -4.28 -1.28 -2.60
N LEU A 167 -3.43 -1.39 -3.62
CA LEU A 167 -3.83 -1.21 -5.01
C LEU A 167 -4.87 -2.27 -5.42
N ALA A 168 -4.59 -3.55 -5.14
CA ALA A 168 -5.49 -4.64 -5.48
C ALA A 168 -6.86 -4.48 -4.80
N ARG A 169 -6.89 -4.12 -3.51
CA ARG A 169 -8.13 -3.84 -2.76
C ARG A 169 -8.92 -2.67 -3.34
N ASN A 170 -8.22 -1.59 -3.69
CA ASN A 170 -8.86 -0.41 -4.26
C ASN A 170 -9.44 -0.68 -5.65
N LEU A 171 -8.74 -1.46 -6.47
CA LEU A 171 -9.21 -1.91 -7.78
C LEU A 171 -10.40 -2.87 -7.64
N GLN A 172 -10.36 -3.83 -6.72
CA GLN A 172 -11.44 -4.80 -6.48
C GLN A 172 -12.75 -4.12 -6.04
N ALA A 173 -12.64 -3.01 -5.30
CA ALA A 173 -13.82 -2.24 -4.88
C ALA A 173 -14.37 -1.31 -5.96
N HIS A 174 -13.68 -1.20 -7.11
CA HIS A 174 -14.13 -0.34 -8.21
C HIS A 174 -15.09 -1.11 -9.12
N ASP A 175 -16.26 -0.51 -9.39
CA ASP A 175 -17.21 -1.08 -10.33
C ASP A 175 -16.73 -0.88 -11.78
N LEU A 176 -16.28 -1.95 -12.41
CA LEU A 176 -15.82 -1.95 -13.80
C LEU A 176 -16.93 -1.67 -14.82
N SER A 177 -18.20 -1.82 -14.42
CA SER A 177 -19.34 -1.49 -15.28
C SER A 177 -19.59 0.02 -15.35
N ASP A 178 -19.13 0.78 -14.36
CA ASP A 178 -19.13 2.24 -14.40
C ASP A 178 -17.98 2.75 -15.28
N THR A 179 -18.27 2.96 -16.55
CA THR A 179 -17.31 3.47 -17.54
C THR A 179 -17.24 5.00 -17.59
N SER A 180 -17.80 5.71 -16.61
CA SER A 180 -17.74 7.15 -16.55
C SER A 180 -16.32 7.68 -16.37
N ASP A 181 -16.03 8.79 -17.04
CA ASP A 181 -14.74 9.49 -16.87
C ASP A 181 -14.56 9.92 -15.40
N ALA A 182 -15.63 10.25 -14.69
CA ALA A 182 -15.59 10.68 -13.29
C ALA A 182 -15.13 9.55 -12.35
N ALA A 183 -15.74 8.36 -12.42
CA ALA A 183 -15.35 7.19 -11.63
C ALA A 183 -13.88 6.79 -11.88
N THR A 184 -13.47 6.80 -13.16
CA THR A 184 -12.08 6.50 -13.54
C THR A 184 -11.10 7.54 -13.01
N VAL A 185 -11.44 8.82 -13.01
CA VAL A 185 -10.62 9.89 -12.42
C VAL A 185 -10.49 9.71 -10.90
N LEU A 186 -11.58 9.35 -10.21
CA LEU A 186 -11.55 9.08 -8.77
C LEU A 186 -10.63 7.89 -8.45
N LEU A 187 -10.71 6.80 -9.21
CA LEU A 187 -9.80 5.66 -9.09
C LEU A 187 -8.34 6.08 -9.27
N LEU A 188 -8.02 6.77 -10.35
CA LEU A 188 -6.65 7.24 -10.61
C LEU A 188 -6.14 8.21 -9.53
N ARG A 189 -7.00 9.08 -8.98
CA ARG A 189 -6.64 9.99 -7.89
C ARG A 189 -6.38 9.26 -6.58
N SER A 190 -7.20 8.26 -6.23
CA SER A 190 -6.98 7.45 -5.02
C SER A 190 -5.66 6.68 -5.08
N CYS A 191 -5.20 6.30 -6.27
CA CYS A 191 -3.91 5.68 -6.52
C CYS A 191 -2.76 6.69 -6.73
N SER A 192 -3.01 8.01 -6.67
CA SER A 192 -2.04 9.07 -7.05
C SER A 192 -1.45 8.87 -8.46
N ALA A 193 -2.26 8.41 -9.37
CA ALA A 193 -1.88 8.02 -10.73
C ALA A 193 -2.37 8.98 -11.80
N HIS A 194 -3.33 9.86 -11.48
CA HIS A 194 -4.05 10.68 -12.46
C HIS A 194 -3.12 11.50 -13.35
N GLU A 195 -2.20 12.29 -12.79
CA GLU A 195 -1.31 13.15 -13.56
C GLU A 195 -0.30 12.33 -14.39
N ALA A 196 0.16 11.20 -13.87
CA ALA A 196 1.06 10.30 -14.58
C ALA A 196 0.34 9.62 -15.75
N TYR A 197 -0.89 9.14 -15.52
CA TYR A 197 -1.74 8.57 -16.55
C TYR A 197 -1.98 9.55 -17.70
N ILE A 198 -2.43 10.78 -17.40
CA ILE A 198 -2.69 11.80 -18.43
C ILE A 198 -1.45 12.08 -19.28
N ARG A 199 -0.26 12.11 -18.69
CA ARG A 199 1.00 12.29 -19.42
C ARG A 199 1.33 11.10 -20.34
N SER A 200 1.06 9.88 -19.88
CA SER A 200 1.40 8.65 -20.61
C SER A 200 0.42 8.34 -21.74
N TYR A 201 -0.88 8.52 -21.50
CA TYR A 201 -1.94 8.08 -22.41
C TYR A 201 -2.53 9.18 -23.29
N ARG A 202 -2.09 10.42 -23.19
CA ARG A 202 -2.42 11.59 -24.08
C ARG A 202 -3.86 11.63 -24.62
N GLY A 203 -4.85 11.18 -23.87
CA GLY A 203 -6.20 11.02 -24.38
C GLY A 203 -7.28 11.02 -23.33
N ARG A 204 -8.47 10.55 -23.72
CA ARG A 204 -9.60 10.36 -22.82
C ARG A 204 -9.25 9.37 -21.73
N VAL A 205 -9.65 9.68 -20.51
CA VAL A 205 -9.60 8.76 -19.39
C VAL A 205 -10.57 7.61 -19.68
N ARG A 206 -10.06 6.36 -19.66
CA ARG A 206 -10.84 5.14 -19.86
C ARG A 206 -10.53 4.15 -18.75
N VAL A 207 -11.53 3.43 -18.28
CA VAL A 207 -11.37 2.39 -17.23
C VAL A 207 -10.32 1.37 -17.63
N SER A 208 -10.41 0.81 -18.86
CA SER A 208 -9.45 -0.17 -19.36
C SER A 208 -8.01 0.36 -19.37
N GLY A 209 -7.79 1.58 -19.84
CA GLY A 209 -6.46 2.21 -19.81
C GLY A 209 -5.96 2.51 -18.41
N ALA A 210 -6.85 2.86 -17.47
CA ALA A 210 -6.49 3.08 -16.08
C ALA A 210 -6.07 1.76 -15.41
N ILE A 211 -6.79 0.66 -15.65
CA ILE A 211 -6.44 -0.68 -15.15
C ILE A 211 -5.10 -1.13 -15.74
N GLU A 212 -4.92 -1.00 -17.06
CA GLU A 212 -3.67 -1.30 -17.74
C GLU A 212 -2.49 -0.54 -17.10
N PHE A 213 -2.64 0.77 -16.92
CA PHE A 213 -1.62 1.62 -16.32
C PHE A 213 -1.30 1.23 -14.87
N LEU A 214 -2.32 0.96 -14.06
CA LEU A 214 -2.16 0.62 -12.65
C LEU A 214 -1.62 -0.80 -12.44
N LEU A 215 -1.89 -1.73 -13.34
CA LEU A 215 -1.41 -3.11 -13.21
C LEU A 215 -0.12 -3.37 -13.97
N LEU A 216 0.01 -2.89 -15.21
CA LEU A 216 1.02 -3.37 -16.16
C LEU A 216 2.14 -2.37 -16.46
N ASP A 217 2.00 -1.08 -16.14
CA ASP A 217 3.05 -0.10 -16.44
C ASP A 217 4.33 -0.42 -15.66
N SER A 218 5.44 -0.59 -16.39
CA SER A 218 6.72 -1.03 -15.81
C SER A 218 7.57 0.10 -15.23
N ILE A 219 7.18 1.35 -15.40
CA ILE A 219 7.94 2.53 -14.96
C ILE A 219 7.17 3.42 -13.97
N PHE A 220 5.85 3.23 -13.84
CA PHE A 220 5.07 3.98 -12.88
C PHE A 220 5.24 3.39 -11.47
N PRO A 221 5.78 4.15 -10.48
CA PRO A 221 6.18 3.60 -9.17
C PRO A 221 5.05 3.05 -8.30
N ARG A 222 3.80 3.19 -8.75
CA ARG A 222 2.61 2.70 -8.03
C ARG A 222 1.83 1.64 -8.80
N SER A 223 2.33 1.18 -9.94
CA SER A 223 1.76 0.02 -10.64
C SER A 223 2.15 -1.29 -9.95
N ALA A 224 1.34 -2.33 -10.13
CA ALA A 224 1.63 -3.66 -9.60
C ALA A 224 2.91 -4.24 -10.22
N ALA A 225 3.08 -4.13 -11.54
CA ALA A 225 4.23 -4.67 -12.27
C ALA A 225 5.54 -4.00 -11.82
N TYR A 226 5.57 -2.67 -11.67
CA TYR A 226 6.73 -1.96 -11.14
C TYR A 226 7.06 -2.42 -9.72
N CYS A 227 6.06 -2.43 -8.83
CA CYS A 227 6.28 -2.81 -7.43
C CYS A 227 6.80 -4.24 -7.30
N LEU A 228 6.23 -5.20 -8.03
CA LEU A 228 6.68 -6.59 -8.01
C LEU A 228 8.09 -6.75 -8.59
N SER A 229 8.46 -5.96 -9.61
CA SER A 229 9.83 -5.96 -10.15
C SER A 229 10.85 -5.49 -9.11
N GLU A 230 10.58 -4.37 -8.45
CA GLU A 230 11.44 -3.84 -7.37
C GLU A 230 11.56 -4.80 -6.18
N ILE A 231 10.46 -5.51 -5.84
CA ILE A 231 10.48 -6.55 -4.81
C ILE A 231 11.36 -7.72 -5.23
N ASP A 232 11.27 -8.19 -6.48
CA ASP A 232 12.10 -9.28 -7.00
C ASP A 232 13.59 -8.93 -6.91
N GLU A 233 13.97 -7.72 -7.33
CA GLU A 233 15.35 -7.23 -7.27
C GLU A 233 15.87 -7.09 -5.83
N ALA A 234 15.02 -6.59 -4.92
CA ALA A 234 15.37 -6.50 -3.50
C ALA A 234 15.59 -7.87 -2.87
N LEU A 235 14.70 -8.83 -3.16
CA LEU A 235 14.81 -10.21 -2.66
C LEU A 235 16.01 -10.95 -3.28
N GLU A 236 16.36 -10.68 -4.54
CA GLU A 236 17.59 -11.18 -5.14
C GLU A 236 18.84 -10.69 -4.42
N THR A 237 18.84 -9.40 -4.10
CA THR A 237 19.95 -8.78 -3.37
C THR A 237 20.08 -9.34 -1.96
N LEU A 238 18.97 -9.49 -1.23
CA LEU A 238 18.93 -10.15 0.07
C LEU A 238 19.44 -11.58 0.02
N ALA A 239 18.99 -12.36 -0.98
CA ALA A 239 19.48 -13.73 -1.16
C ALA A 239 20.99 -13.79 -1.38
N LYS A 240 21.57 -12.88 -2.17
CA LYS A 240 23.01 -12.78 -2.39
C LYS A 240 23.77 -12.45 -1.10
N LEU A 241 23.27 -11.50 -0.30
CA LEU A 241 23.88 -11.11 0.98
C LEU A 241 23.88 -12.26 2.01
N HIS A 242 22.86 -13.13 1.94
CA HIS A 242 22.74 -14.30 2.82
C HIS A 242 23.40 -15.58 2.24
N GLY A 243 24.13 -15.49 1.14
CA GLY A 243 24.81 -16.63 0.51
C GLY A 243 23.89 -17.60 -0.21
N ASN A 244 22.61 -17.26 -0.37
CA ASN A 244 21.60 -18.03 -1.09
C ASN A 244 21.56 -17.59 -2.57
N SER A 245 22.71 -17.68 -3.24
CA SER A 245 22.80 -17.31 -4.66
C SER A 245 22.04 -18.27 -5.57
N PHE A 246 21.82 -17.84 -6.79
CA PHE A 246 21.16 -18.59 -7.85
C PHE A 246 21.79 -19.99 -8.00
N ASP A 247 21.03 -21.03 -7.74
CA ASP A 247 21.44 -22.42 -7.98
C ASP A 247 21.05 -22.80 -9.41
N ARG A 248 21.69 -23.88 -9.92
CA ARG A 248 21.39 -24.53 -11.19
C ARG A 248 19.91 -24.89 -11.38
N LEU A 249 19.17 -25.05 -10.30
CA LEU A 249 17.73 -25.35 -10.26
C LEU A 249 16.83 -24.10 -10.11
N GLY A 250 17.38 -22.90 -10.21
CA GLY A 250 16.65 -21.63 -10.07
C GLY A 250 16.92 -20.93 -8.74
N THR A 251 16.12 -19.91 -8.41
CA THR A 251 16.29 -19.20 -7.15
C THR A 251 15.94 -20.06 -5.94
N ALA A 252 16.81 -20.08 -4.93
CA ALA A 252 16.58 -20.75 -3.66
C ALA A 252 15.67 -19.94 -2.73
N GLU A 253 15.56 -18.62 -2.95
CA GLU A 253 14.77 -17.73 -2.09
C GLU A 253 13.26 -17.92 -2.32
N PRO A 254 12.49 -18.38 -1.30
CA PRO A 254 11.09 -18.76 -1.49
C PRO A 254 10.17 -17.60 -1.83
N GLY A 255 10.38 -16.41 -1.21
CA GLY A 255 9.60 -15.20 -1.48
C GLY A 255 9.76 -14.75 -2.92
N ARG A 256 10.99 -14.82 -3.46
CA ARG A 256 11.28 -14.49 -4.85
C ARG A 256 10.56 -15.41 -5.85
N ARG A 257 10.42 -16.70 -5.52
CA ARG A 257 9.64 -17.64 -6.38
C ARG A 257 8.17 -17.24 -6.46
N ILE A 258 7.61 -16.69 -5.37
CA ILE A 258 6.23 -16.23 -5.32
C ILE A 258 6.08 -14.96 -6.16
N VAL A 259 6.94 -13.98 -5.92
CA VAL A 259 6.93 -12.68 -6.64
C VAL A 259 7.19 -12.87 -8.12
N GLY A 260 8.21 -13.66 -8.50
CA GLY A 260 8.57 -13.89 -9.90
C GLY A 260 7.44 -14.52 -10.72
N ARG A 261 6.65 -15.44 -10.12
CA ARG A 261 5.47 -16.00 -10.79
C ARG A 261 4.38 -14.96 -11.01
N ALA A 262 4.10 -14.12 -10.00
CA ALA A 262 3.11 -13.07 -10.12
C ALA A 262 3.54 -12.01 -11.14
N LEU A 263 4.80 -11.61 -11.12
CA LEU A 263 5.37 -10.66 -12.08
C LEU A 263 5.33 -11.20 -13.50
N ALA A 264 5.69 -12.49 -13.71
CA ALA A 264 5.61 -13.14 -15.01
C ALA A 264 4.16 -13.22 -15.50
N SER A 265 3.20 -13.55 -14.60
CA SER A 265 1.78 -13.53 -14.96
C SER A 265 1.36 -12.17 -15.49
N LEU A 266 1.67 -11.07 -14.81
CA LEU A 266 1.33 -9.73 -15.29
C LEU A 266 2.04 -9.35 -16.60
N ARG A 267 3.33 -9.71 -16.75
CA ARG A 267 4.14 -9.31 -17.92
C ARG A 267 3.78 -10.01 -19.22
N PHE A 268 3.22 -11.21 -19.14
CA PHE A 268 2.97 -12.08 -20.31
C PHE A 268 1.48 -12.27 -20.60
N ARG A 269 0.58 -11.58 -19.89
CA ARG A 269 -0.85 -11.55 -20.17
C ARG A 269 -1.25 -10.23 -20.81
N GLN A 270 -2.29 -10.27 -21.61
CA GLN A 270 -2.93 -9.06 -22.16
C GLN A 270 -3.96 -8.54 -21.14
N LEU A 271 -4.37 -7.29 -21.32
CA LEU A 271 -5.34 -6.68 -20.43
C LEU A 271 -6.68 -7.43 -20.43
N GLU A 272 -7.09 -7.90 -21.61
CA GLU A 272 -8.33 -8.68 -21.79
C GLU A 272 -8.34 -9.92 -20.90
N ASP A 273 -7.22 -10.68 -20.85
CA ASP A 273 -7.08 -11.88 -20.01
C ASP A 273 -7.23 -11.56 -18.52
N ILE A 274 -6.79 -10.36 -18.10
CA ILE A 274 -6.87 -9.92 -16.70
C ILE A 274 -8.29 -9.45 -16.36
N THR A 275 -8.96 -8.80 -17.31
CA THR A 275 -10.31 -8.24 -17.07
C THR A 275 -11.41 -9.30 -17.13
N GLU A 276 -11.20 -10.44 -17.81
CA GLU A 276 -12.13 -11.57 -17.81
C GLU A 276 -12.30 -12.17 -16.40
N ASP A 277 -11.19 -12.29 -15.64
CA ASP A 277 -11.18 -12.86 -14.27
C ASP A 277 -10.71 -11.81 -13.25
N PHE A 278 -11.15 -10.57 -13.39
CA PHE A 278 -10.60 -9.41 -12.67
C PHE A 278 -10.64 -9.55 -11.14
N GLU A 279 -11.72 -10.04 -10.58
CA GLU A 279 -11.88 -10.22 -9.15
C GLU A 279 -10.88 -11.25 -8.61
N ASP A 280 -10.77 -12.40 -9.27
CA ASP A 280 -9.82 -13.47 -8.94
C ASP A 280 -8.37 -12.98 -9.05
N GLU A 281 -8.05 -12.13 -10.03
CA GLU A 281 -6.72 -11.56 -10.20
C GLU A 281 -6.37 -10.59 -9.06
N MET A 282 -7.31 -9.74 -8.64
CA MET A 282 -7.09 -8.83 -7.49
C MET A 282 -6.91 -9.63 -6.19
N GLU A 283 -7.71 -10.66 -5.97
CA GLU A 283 -7.51 -11.56 -4.85
C GLU A 283 -6.17 -12.32 -4.93
N GLN A 284 -5.75 -12.72 -6.13
CA GLN A 284 -4.45 -13.38 -6.31
C GLN A 284 -3.29 -12.44 -5.94
N LEU A 285 -3.34 -11.18 -6.31
CA LEU A 285 -2.34 -10.18 -5.88
C LEU A 285 -2.31 -10.04 -4.36
N GLN A 286 -3.45 -10.01 -3.68
CA GLN A 286 -3.52 -9.97 -2.22
C GLN A 286 -2.95 -11.27 -1.60
N ARG A 287 -3.28 -12.44 -2.16
CA ARG A 287 -2.69 -13.74 -1.72
C ARG A 287 -1.17 -13.76 -1.87
N VAL A 288 -0.63 -13.20 -2.97
CA VAL A 288 0.81 -13.06 -3.22
C VAL A 288 1.47 -12.23 -2.13
N THR A 289 0.94 -11.04 -1.82
CA THR A 289 1.53 -10.16 -0.79
C THR A 289 1.55 -10.83 0.58
N GLY A 290 0.49 -11.54 0.94
CA GLY A 290 0.40 -12.31 2.17
C GLY A 290 1.38 -13.51 2.20
N ALA A 291 1.53 -14.22 1.08
CA ALA A 291 2.44 -15.35 0.97
C ALA A 291 3.91 -14.92 1.06
N VAL A 292 4.29 -13.81 0.41
CA VAL A 292 5.64 -13.23 0.53
C VAL A 292 5.91 -12.79 1.96
N THR A 293 4.97 -12.12 2.62
CA THR A 293 5.11 -11.71 4.03
C THR A 293 5.39 -12.92 4.94
N ARG A 294 4.63 -14.01 4.78
CA ARG A 294 4.87 -15.26 5.55
C ARG A 294 6.21 -15.90 5.23
N SER A 295 6.61 -15.90 3.95
CA SER A 295 7.90 -16.43 3.52
C SER A 295 9.07 -15.67 4.16
N LEU A 296 9.01 -14.33 4.17
CA LEU A 296 10.02 -13.51 4.84
C LEU A 296 10.05 -13.75 6.34
N GLY A 297 8.88 -13.91 6.97
CA GLY A 297 8.76 -14.27 8.38
C GLY A 297 9.52 -15.53 8.74
N THR A 298 9.37 -16.58 7.96
CA THR A 298 10.04 -17.88 8.21
C THR A 298 11.52 -17.88 7.81
N THR A 299 11.90 -17.11 6.79
CA THR A 299 13.26 -17.13 6.25
C THR A 299 14.20 -16.19 7.00
N TYR A 300 13.72 -14.98 7.36
CA TYR A 300 14.58 -13.91 7.87
C TYR A 300 14.22 -13.42 9.27
N PHE A 301 12.91 -13.42 9.65
CA PHE A 301 12.50 -12.82 10.93
C PHE A 301 12.50 -13.83 12.07
N HIS A 302 12.06 -15.06 11.80
CA HIS A 302 11.99 -16.15 12.76
C HIS A 302 12.54 -17.43 12.13
N PRO A 303 13.82 -17.46 11.70
CA PRO A 303 14.37 -18.66 11.12
C PRO A 303 14.29 -19.79 12.16
N ALA A 304 13.82 -20.98 11.74
CA ALA A 304 13.88 -22.17 12.57
C ALA A 304 15.35 -22.43 12.92
N ALA A 305 15.63 -22.64 14.22
CA ALA A 305 16.97 -22.88 14.75
C ALA A 305 17.58 -24.16 14.21
#